data_c0d45bd3bcab4d272b25496b8d8f9a4c
#
_entry.id   c0d45bd3bcab4d272b25496b8d8f9a4c
#
_cell.length_a   1.000
_cell.length_b   1.000
_cell.length_c   1.000
_cell.angle_alpha   90.00
_cell.angle_beta   90.00
_cell.angle_gamma   90.00
#
_symmetry.space_group_name_H-M   'P 1'
#
loop_
_entity.id
_entity.type
_entity.pdbx_description
1 polymer ?
#
loop_
_entity_poly.entity_id
_entity_poly.type
_entity_poly.pdbx_seq_one_letter_code
_entity_poly.pdbx_strand_id
1 'polypeptide(L)'
;LYMEHIDMMSNPSQDITYNRKYMTLHHLSINIGDRWNLGLYETIIWDNIRTPEFSGFDIAYLNPIIFLRPVEFSLNSSDNYLMGINFKYLINKNSNTYGQFVLDEFSQPSIKNGDGWWGNKYSFQLGYKYYDLFNISNLILQIENNYARPYMYSHVSVSQNYGHYYE
;
A
#
# COMPACT_ATOMS: atom_id res chain seq x y z
N LEU A 1 13.05 -14.65 1.34
CA LEU A 1 13.15 -14.17 -0.06
C LEU A 1 14.36 -14.79 -0.76
N TYR A 2 15.52 -14.76 -0.10
CA TYR A 2 16.79 -15.29 -0.69
C TYR A 2 16.79 -16.82 -0.79
N MET A 3 16.18 -17.51 0.17
CA MET A 3 16.08 -18.98 0.17
C MET A 3 15.16 -19.51 -0.93
N GLU A 4 14.00 -18.89 -1.17
CA GLU A 4 13.10 -19.31 -2.26
C GLU A 4 13.71 -19.06 -3.64
N HIS A 5 14.54 -18.01 -3.77
CA HIS A 5 15.27 -17.78 -5.02
C HIS A 5 16.35 -18.84 -5.29
N ILE A 6 17.01 -19.33 -4.25
CA ILE A 6 18.00 -20.41 -4.34
C ILE A 6 17.31 -21.73 -4.71
N ASP A 7 16.16 -22.03 -4.15
CA ASP A 7 15.39 -23.23 -4.49
C ASP A 7 14.90 -23.23 -5.94
N MET A 8 14.50 -22.08 -6.48
CA MET A 8 14.16 -21.94 -7.91
C MET A 8 15.37 -22.16 -8.85
N MET A 9 16.56 -21.73 -8.45
CA MET A 9 17.77 -21.95 -9.24
C MET A 9 18.31 -23.38 -9.14
N SER A 10 18.02 -24.09 -8.07
CA SER A 10 18.49 -25.47 -7.85
C SER A 10 17.69 -26.53 -8.61
N ASN A 11 16.52 -26.18 -9.16
CA ASN A 11 15.63 -27.10 -9.88
C ASN A 11 15.14 -26.51 -11.22
N PRO A 12 16.02 -26.39 -12.24
CA PRO A 12 15.68 -25.79 -13.54
C PRO A 12 14.66 -26.60 -14.37
N SER A 13 14.25 -27.76 -13.91
CA SER A 13 13.28 -28.64 -14.59
C SER A 13 11.85 -28.51 -14.06
N GLN A 14 11.60 -27.74 -13.02
CA GLN A 14 10.23 -27.40 -12.63
C GLN A 14 9.73 -26.27 -13.54
N ASP A 15 8.65 -26.54 -14.27
CA ASP A 15 7.83 -25.49 -14.90
C ASP A 15 7.59 -24.42 -13.83
N ILE A 16 8.18 -23.24 -14.03
CA ILE A 16 8.00 -22.09 -13.14
C ILE A 16 6.55 -21.66 -13.34
N THR A 17 5.67 -22.27 -12.58
CA THR A 17 4.27 -21.84 -12.53
C THR A 17 4.26 -20.56 -11.72
N TYR A 18 4.16 -19.43 -12.40
CA TYR A 18 4.02 -18.13 -11.76
C TYR A 18 2.77 -18.12 -10.91
N ASN A 19 2.95 -18.11 -9.61
CA ASN A 19 1.85 -18.02 -8.69
C ASN A 19 1.11 -16.71 -8.93
N ARG A 20 -0.19 -16.83 -9.23
CA ARG A 20 -1.08 -15.67 -9.38
C ARG A 20 -1.42 -15.15 -8.00
N LYS A 21 -1.43 -13.84 -7.86
CA LYS A 21 -1.98 -13.16 -6.68
C LYS A 21 -3.11 -12.25 -7.11
N TYR A 22 -4.04 -12.05 -6.22
CA TYR A 22 -5.16 -11.14 -6.38
C TYR A 22 -4.93 -9.89 -5.55
N MET A 23 -5.47 -8.77 -6.01
CA MET A 23 -5.46 -7.52 -5.28
C MET A 23 -6.80 -6.81 -5.48
N THR A 24 -7.35 -6.26 -4.40
CA THR A 24 -8.41 -5.25 -4.47
C THR A 24 -7.90 -3.94 -3.90
N LEU A 25 -8.41 -2.85 -4.43
CA LEU A 25 -8.14 -1.50 -3.96
C LEU A 25 -9.44 -0.72 -3.90
N HIS A 26 -9.72 -0.12 -2.72
CA HIS A 26 -10.80 0.83 -2.53
C HIS A 26 -10.21 2.21 -2.26
N HIS A 27 -10.74 3.22 -2.92
CA HIS A 27 -10.34 4.61 -2.71
C HIS A 27 -11.57 5.51 -2.64
N LEU A 28 -11.74 6.17 -1.51
CA LEU A 28 -12.76 7.18 -1.28
C LEU A 28 -12.10 8.55 -1.31
N SER A 29 -12.49 9.40 -2.27
CA SER A 29 -11.98 10.76 -2.40
C SER A 29 -13.09 11.77 -2.18
N ILE A 30 -12.86 12.75 -1.31
CA ILE A 30 -13.83 13.76 -0.89
C ILE A 30 -13.21 15.15 -1.07
N ASN A 31 -13.94 16.02 -1.77
CA ASN A 31 -13.59 17.44 -1.82
C ASN A 31 -14.30 18.20 -0.68
N ILE A 32 -13.53 18.97 0.07
CA ILE A 32 -14.02 19.79 1.16
C ILE A 32 -13.75 21.26 0.81
N GLY A 33 -14.84 21.96 0.45
CA GLY A 33 -14.74 23.30 -0.13
C GLY A 33 -13.93 23.30 -1.44
N ASP A 34 -13.34 24.45 -1.76
CA ASP A 34 -12.64 24.65 -3.03
C ASP A 34 -11.14 24.31 -2.95
N ARG A 35 -10.63 23.99 -1.78
CA ARG A 35 -9.19 23.89 -1.56
C ARG A 35 -8.69 22.53 -1.13
N TRP A 36 -9.52 21.74 -0.44
CA TRP A 36 -9.12 20.46 0.11
C TRP A 36 -9.67 19.30 -0.72
N ASN A 37 -8.80 18.36 -1.00
CA ASN A 37 -9.19 17.01 -1.40
C ASN A 37 -8.56 16.03 -0.39
N LEU A 38 -9.38 15.19 0.21
CA LEU A 38 -8.97 14.13 1.13
C LEU A 38 -9.32 12.79 0.52
N GLY A 39 -8.41 11.84 0.62
CA GLY A 39 -8.63 10.47 0.17
C GLY A 39 -8.33 9.47 1.29
N LEU A 40 -9.16 8.45 1.37
CA LEU A 40 -8.94 7.27 2.19
C LEU A 40 -8.84 6.08 1.25
N TYR A 41 -7.88 5.20 1.48
CA TYR A 41 -7.76 4.00 0.66
C TYR A 41 -7.31 2.80 1.48
N GLU A 42 -7.69 1.67 0.96
CA GLU A 42 -7.26 0.37 1.46
C GLU A 42 -6.95 -0.54 0.29
N THR A 43 -6.06 -1.47 0.48
CA THR A 43 -5.76 -2.50 -0.49
C THR A 43 -5.42 -3.80 0.23
N ILE A 44 -5.83 -4.91 -0.37
CA ILE A 44 -5.58 -6.25 0.13
C ILE A 44 -4.94 -7.05 -0.99
N ILE A 45 -3.87 -7.77 -0.67
CA ILE A 45 -3.26 -8.76 -1.56
C ILE A 45 -3.39 -10.13 -0.92
N TRP A 46 -3.82 -11.12 -1.72
CA TRP A 46 -3.94 -12.50 -1.28
C TRP A 46 -3.52 -13.48 -2.37
N ASP A 47 -3.22 -14.68 -1.93
CA ASP A 47 -2.74 -15.77 -2.78
C ASP A 47 -3.88 -16.42 -3.58
N ASN A 48 -3.54 -16.96 -4.74
CA ASN A 48 -4.43 -17.79 -5.56
C ASN A 48 -4.46 -19.26 -5.11
N ILE A 49 -3.56 -19.68 -4.24
CA ILE A 49 -3.46 -21.07 -3.81
C ILE A 49 -4.59 -21.38 -2.85
N ARG A 50 -5.43 -22.34 -3.24
CA ARG A 50 -6.51 -22.82 -2.38
C ARG A 50 -5.97 -23.92 -1.46
N THR A 51 -5.74 -23.56 -0.21
CA THR A 51 -5.42 -24.49 0.87
C THR A 51 -6.57 -24.50 1.89
N PRO A 52 -6.60 -25.42 2.87
CA PRO A 52 -7.57 -25.32 3.97
C PRO A 52 -7.53 -23.99 4.73
N GLU A 53 -6.41 -23.28 4.65
CA GLU A 53 -6.16 -21.98 5.31
C GLU A 53 -6.38 -20.79 4.38
N PHE A 54 -6.40 -21.00 3.02
CA PHE A 54 -6.54 -19.96 2.02
C PHE A 54 -7.66 -20.29 1.03
N SER A 55 -8.54 -19.34 0.79
CA SER A 55 -9.74 -19.55 -0.04
C SER A 55 -9.52 -19.42 -1.55
N GLY A 56 -8.33 -19.01 -2.00
CA GLY A 56 -8.10 -18.64 -3.40
C GLY A 56 -8.82 -17.32 -3.73
N PHE A 57 -9.50 -17.26 -4.89
CA PHE A 57 -10.33 -16.10 -5.21
C PHE A 57 -11.53 -16.00 -4.27
N ASP A 58 -11.62 -14.91 -3.50
CA ASP A 58 -12.72 -14.68 -2.56
C ASP A 58 -13.56 -13.47 -3.02
N ILE A 59 -14.85 -13.73 -3.26
CA ILE A 59 -15.82 -12.71 -3.67
C ILE A 59 -16.09 -11.67 -2.57
N ALA A 60 -15.81 -12.00 -1.32
CA ALA A 60 -16.00 -11.08 -0.19
C ALA A 60 -15.08 -9.85 -0.30
N TYR A 61 -13.91 -10.00 -0.94
CA TYR A 61 -13.01 -8.87 -1.22
C TYR A 61 -13.49 -7.95 -2.35
N LEU A 62 -14.57 -8.29 -3.05
CA LEU A 62 -15.22 -7.42 -4.03
C LEU A 62 -16.28 -6.49 -3.40
N ASN A 63 -16.46 -6.52 -2.07
CA ASN A 63 -17.38 -5.63 -1.39
C ASN A 63 -16.93 -4.17 -1.57
N PRO A 64 -17.74 -3.29 -2.17
CA PRO A 64 -17.33 -1.92 -2.49
C PRO A 64 -17.28 -0.98 -1.28
N ILE A 65 -17.65 -1.44 -0.09
CA ILE A 65 -17.68 -0.60 1.11
C ILE A 65 -16.29 -0.57 1.73
N ILE A 66 -15.65 0.60 1.66
CA ILE A 66 -14.32 0.82 2.25
C ILE A 66 -14.35 0.59 3.77
N PHE A 67 -13.31 -0.07 4.28
CA PHE A 67 -13.13 -0.46 5.69
C PHE A 67 -14.20 -1.40 6.26
N LEU A 68 -15.14 -1.88 5.46
CA LEU A 68 -16.06 -2.93 5.89
C LEU A 68 -15.37 -4.30 5.81
N ARG A 69 -14.79 -4.75 6.92
CA ARG A 69 -13.98 -5.96 7.02
C ARG A 69 -14.52 -7.01 7.97
N PRO A 70 -15.77 -7.49 7.83
CA PRO A 70 -16.20 -8.62 8.65
C PRO A 70 -15.44 -9.90 8.28
N VAL A 71 -14.92 -10.00 7.06
CA VAL A 71 -14.40 -11.23 6.49
C VAL A 71 -12.97 -11.53 6.95
N GLU A 72 -12.07 -10.55 6.99
CA GLU A 72 -10.67 -10.75 7.36
C GLU A 72 -10.51 -11.13 8.84
N PHE A 73 -11.21 -10.45 9.73
CA PHE A 73 -11.21 -10.80 11.16
C PHE A 73 -11.89 -12.15 11.45
N SER A 74 -12.83 -12.59 10.61
CA SER A 74 -13.53 -13.84 10.81
C SER A 74 -12.81 -15.06 10.22
N LEU A 75 -11.97 -14.84 9.20
CA LEU A 75 -11.29 -15.92 8.49
C LEU A 75 -9.90 -16.25 9.03
N ASN A 76 -9.39 -15.45 9.99
CA ASN A 76 -8.02 -15.60 10.49
C ASN A 76 -6.99 -15.65 9.33
N SER A 77 -7.29 -14.88 8.27
CA SER A 77 -6.51 -14.84 7.03
C SER A 77 -5.17 -14.18 7.24
N SER A 78 -4.13 -14.74 6.66
CA SER A 78 -2.78 -14.16 6.64
C SER A 78 -2.57 -13.16 5.50
N ASP A 79 -3.64 -12.69 4.85
CA ASP A 79 -3.57 -11.78 3.72
C ASP A 79 -2.93 -10.45 4.09
N ASN A 80 -2.18 -9.88 3.14
CA ASN A 80 -1.47 -8.63 3.39
C ASN A 80 -2.37 -7.43 3.10
N TYR A 81 -2.60 -6.64 4.11
CA TYR A 81 -3.45 -5.47 4.12
C TYR A 81 -2.66 -4.17 4.29
N LEU A 82 -3.04 -3.19 3.52
CA LEU A 82 -2.47 -1.87 3.58
C LEU A 82 -3.58 -0.82 3.57
N MET A 83 -3.48 0.17 4.44
CA MET A 83 -4.39 1.31 4.46
C MET A 83 -3.62 2.61 4.38
N GLY A 84 -4.28 3.64 3.86
CA GLY A 84 -3.67 4.95 3.81
C GLY A 84 -4.66 6.09 3.71
N ILE A 85 -4.12 7.25 3.96
CA ILE A 85 -4.79 8.54 3.79
C ILE A 85 -3.95 9.41 2.87
N ASN A 86 -4.58 10.12 1.96
CA ASN A 86 -3.93 11.13 1.15
C ASN A 86 -4.66 12.47 1.23
N PHE A 87 -3.96 13.53 0.92
CA PHE A 87 -4.54 14.86 0.84
C PHE A 87 -3.90 15.67 -0.27
N LYS A 88 -4.66 16.63 -0.76
CA LYS A 88 -4.18 17.74 -1.59
C LYS A 88 -4.82 19.02 -1.09
N TYR A 89 -4.02 20.05 -0.92
CA TYR A 89 -4.46 21.37 -0.49
C TYR A 89 -4.02 22.45 -1.48
N LEU A 90 -4.96 23.21 -2.02
CA LEU A 90 -4.69 24.34 -2.88
C LEU A 90 -4.37 25.57 -2.02
N ILE A 91 -3.11 25.96 -1.98
CA ILE A 91 -2.65 27.14 -1.24
C ILE A 91 -3.15 28.41 -1.96
N ASN A 92 -2.97 28.45 -3.27
CA ASN A 92 -3.46 29.49 -4.15
C ASN A 92 -3.64 28.94 -5.56
N LYS A 93 -3.94 29.80 -6.55
CA LYS A 93 -4.18 29.37 -7.95
C LYS A 93 -2.98 28.69 -8.59
N ASN A 94 -1.78 29.02 -8.16
CA ASN A 94 -0.54 28.54 -8.76
C ASN A 94 0.21 27.54 -7.87
N SER A 95 -0.26 27.25 -6.66
CA SER A 95 0.47 26.33 -5.78
C SER A 95 -0.42 25.42 -4.98
N ASN A 96 0.06 24.21 -4.78
CA ASN A 96 -0.57 23.21 -3.93
C ASN A 96 0.47 22.42 -3.13
N THR A 97 0.04 21.88 -2.01
CA THR A 97 0.73 20.84 -1.27
C THR A 97 -0.10 19.58 -1.28
N TYR A 98 0.56 18.46 -1.21
CA TYR A 98 -0.06 17.14 -1.20
C TYR A 98 0.77 16.18 -0.37
N GLY A 99 0.14 15.13 0.08
CA GLY A 99 0.84 14.10 0.81
C GLY A 99 0.00 12.85 0.98
N GLN A 100 0.67 11.80 1.43
CA GLN A 100 0.02 10.56 1.83
C GLN A 100 0.75 9.96 3.02
N PHE A 101 -0.01 9.18 3.79
CA PHE A 101 0.50 8.36 4.85
C PHE A 101 -0.06 6.96 4.69
N VAL A 102 0.78 5.96 4.79
CA VAL A 102 0.45 4.55 4.54
C VAL A 102 0.86 3.72 5.73
N LEU A 103 -0.04 2.85 6.16
CA LEU A 103 0.20 1.80 7.15
C LEU A 103 0.06 0.45 6.46
N ASP A 104 1.09 -0.39 6.59
CA ASP A 104 1.12 -1.77 6.10
C ASP A 104 0.75 -2.73 7.24
N GLU A 105 1.55 -2.73 8.29
CA GLU A 105 1.27 -3.45 9.53
C GLU A 105 1.50 -2.54 10.73
N PHE A 106 0.73 -2.71 11.79
CA PHE A 106 1.00 -1.95 12.99
C PHE A 106 0.50 -2.64 14.27
N SER A 107 1.28 -2.52 15.34
CA SER A 107 0.93 -2.97 16.69
C SER A 107 0.80 -1.77 17.63
N GLN A 108 -0.42 -1.52 18.10
CA GLN A 108 -0.67 -0.45 19.07
C GLN A 108 0.14 -0.61 20.37
N PRO A 109 0.25 -1.82 20.97
CA PRO A 109 1.06 -2.01 22.17
C PRO A 109 2.52 -1.61 21.97
N SER A 110 3.13 -2.02 20.85
CA SER A 110 4.53 -1.70 20.55
C SER A 110 4.75 -0.20 20.31
N ILE A 111 3.78 0.50 19.74
CA ILE A 111 3.85 1.97 19.61
C ILE A 111 3.81 2.63 20.99
N LYS A 112 2.89 2.21 21.86
CA LYS A 112 2.75 2.78 23.23
C LYS A 112 3.97 2.52 24.10
N ASN A 113 4.59 1.36 23.96
CA ASN A 113 5.77 0.98 24.73
C ASN A 113 7.05 1.62 24.18
N GLY A 114 7.03 2.17 22.97
CA GLY A 114 8.20 2.78 22.34
C GLY A 114 9.32 1.77 22.04
N ASP A 115 8.99 0.47 21.90
CA ASP A 115 9.97 -0.61 21.72
C ASP A 115 10.60 -0.64 20.32
N GLY A 116 10.12 0.23 19.41
CA GLY A 116 10.65 0.33 18.05
C GLY A 116 10.43 -0.91 17.20
N TRP A 117 9.45 -1.75 17.55
CA TRP A 117 9.18 -3.01 16.86
C TRP A 117 9.18 -2.85 15.33
N TRP A 118 9.99 -3.70 14.68
CA TRP A 118 10.25 -3.63 13.25
C TRP A 118 8.97 -3.84 12.39
N GLY A 119 7.99 -4.60 12.90
CA GLY A 119 6.73 -4.87 12.22
C GLY A 119 5.77 -3.67 12.14
N ASN A 120 6.05 -2.54 12.82
CA ASN A 120 5.33 -1.30 12.60
C ASN A 120 5.80 -0.66 11.29
N LYS A 121 5.17 -1.05 10.17
CA LYS A 121 5.53 -0.63 8.82
C LYS A 121 4.67 0.54 8.40
N TYR A 122 5.32 1.66 8.09
CA TYR A 122 4.64 2.86 7.58
C TYR A 122 5.52 3.61 6.58
N SER A 123 4.87 4.36 5.71
CA SER A 123 5.52 5.28 4.80
C SER A 123 4.75 6.59 4.71
N PHE A 124 5.44 7.65 4.30
CA PHE A 124 4.79 8.92 4.01
C PHE A 124 5.45 9.63 2.82
N GLN A 125 4.66 10.44 2.17
CA GLN A 125 5.06 11.35 1.12
C GLN A 125 4.53 12.74 1.46
N LEU A 126 5.35 13.77 1.24
CA LEU A 126 4.94 15.16 1.32
C LEU A 126 5.53 15.91 0.13
N GLY A 127 4.69 16.61 -0.60
CA GLY A 127 5.09 17.33 -1.79
C GLY A 127 4.50 18.73 -1.87
N TYR A 128 5.19 19.58 -2.60
CA TYR A 128 4.78 20.93 -2.94
C TYR A 128 4.98 21.15 -4.44
N LYS A 129 4.00 21.76 -5.10
CA LYS A 129 4.08 22.17 -6.51
C LYS A 129 3.77 23.65 -6.65
N TYR A 130 4.54 24.30 -7.49
CA TYR A 130 4.29 25.68 -7.92
C TYR A 130 4.29 25.74 -9.46
N TYR A 131 3.22 26.27 -10.02
CA TYR A 131 3.01 26.43 -11.45
C TYR A 131 3.30 27.87 -11.87
N ASP A 132 3.81 28.05 -13.09
CA ASP A 132 4.18 29.34 -13.67
C ASP A 132 5.17 30.11 -12.77
N LEU A 133 6.19 29.38 -12.29
CA LEU A 133 7.23 29.95 -11.43
C LEU A 133 7.89 31.15 -12.09
N PHE A 134 8.07 32.23 -11.33
CA PHE A 134 8.60 33.52 -11.82
C PHE A 134 7.78 34.12 -12.97
N ASN A 135 6.49 33.83 -13.08
CA ASN A 135 5.60 34.22 -14.19
C ASN A 135 6.04 33.64 -15.56
N ILE A 136 6.85 32.62 -15.58
CA ILE A 136 7.21 31.90 -16.79
C ILE A 136 6.17 30.83 -17.01
N SER A 137 5.39 30.95 -18.11
CA SER A 137 4.33 30.04 -18.44
C SER A 137 4.84 28.59 -18.58
N ASN A 138 4.13 27.66 -17.94
CA ASN A 138 4.44 26.23 -17.92
C ASN A 138 5.74 25.84 -17.18
N LEU A 139 6.39 26.74 -16.48
CA LEU A 139 7.52 26.40 -15.61
C LEU A 139 6.98 25.88 -14.27
N ILE A 140 7.24 24.61 -13.99
CA ILE A 140 6.75 23.93 -12.78
C ILE A 140 7.94 23.64 -11.87
N LEU A 141 7.84 24.10 -10.62
CA LEU A 141 8.68 23.64 -9.53
C LEU A 141 7.95 22.56 -8.74
N GLN A 142 8.58 21.42 -8.52
CA GLN A 142 8.11 20.38 -7.62
C GLN A 142 9.22 20.01 -6.65
N ILE A 143 8.87 19.96 -5.37
CA ILE A 143 9.73 19.47 -4.29
C ILE A 143 8.95 18.39 -3.58
N GLU A 144 9.56 17.22 -3.38
CA GLU A 144 8.92 16.07 -2.78
C GLU A 144 9.88 15.34 -1.86
N ASN A 145 9.37 14.90 -0.72
CA ASN A 145 10.05 14.02 0.21
C ASN A 145 9.25 12.74 0.37
N ASN A 146 9.91 11.61 0.19
CA ASN A 146 9.35 10.27 0.35
C ASN A 146 10.15 9.53 1.42
N TYR A 147 9.44 8.89 2.32
CA TYR A 147 10.02 8.04 3.35
C TYR A 147 9.24 6.74 3.46
N ALA A 148 9.95 5.63 3.52
CA ALA A 148 9.39 4.32 3.82
C ALA A 148 10.28 3.60 4.83
N ARG A 149 9.68 2.98 5.83
CA ARG A 149 10.42 2.10 6.74
C ARG A 149 10.90 0.85 6.01
N PRO A 150 12.01 0.23 6.48
CA PRO A 150 12.43 -1.07 6.01
C PRO A 150 11.28 -2.09 6.07
N TYR A 151 11.23 -2.99 5.09
CA TYR A 151 10.20 -4.02 4.92
C TYR A 151 8.79 -3.52 4.63
N MET A 152 8.62 -2.21 4.37
CA MET A 152 7.36 -1.69 3.86
C MET A 152 6.96 -2.43 2.57
N TYR A 153 5.68 -2.75 2.41
CA TYR A 153 5.13 -3.49 1.26
C TYR A 153 5.54 -4.96 1.15
N SER A 154 6.29 -5.49 2.12
CA SER A 154 6.70 -6.88 2.16
C SER A 154 5.93 -7.68 3.21
N HIS A 155 5.67 -8.95 2.92
CA HIS A 155 5.05 -9.91 3.81
C HIS A 155 5.89 -11.17 3.90
N VAL A 156 5.59 -12.05 4.87
CA VAL A 156 6.30 -13.33 5.07
C VAL A 156 6.24 -14.20 3.81
N SER A 157 5.09 -14.22 3.12
CA SER A 157 4.92 -14.93 1.86
C SER A 157 5.17 -14.01 0.67
N VAL A 158 5.92 -14.50 -0.32
CA VAL A 158 6.19 -13.78 -1.58
C VAL A 158 4.90 -13.46 -2.34
N SER A 159 3.94 -14.37 -2.33
CA SER A 159 2.64 -14.19 -2.97
C SER A 159 1.76 -13.11 -2.35
N GLN A 160 2.09 -12.67 -1.15
CA GLN A 160 1.38 -11.62 -0.41
C GLN A 160 2.14 -10.28 -0.37
N ASN A 161 3.28 -10.19 -1.04
CA ASN A 161 4.03 -8.93 -1.18
C ASN A 161 3.38 -8.00 -2.20
N TYR A 162 3.41 -6.69 -1.96
CA TYR A 162 3.03 -5.68 -2.97
C TYR A 162 4.07 -5.54 -4.08
N GLY A 163 5.32 -5.93 -3.84
CA GLY A 163 6.35 -6.01 -4.86
C GLY A 163 6.13 -7.17 -5.84
N HIS A 164 6.61 -7.03 -7.08
CA HIS A 164 6.69 -8.09 -8.06
C HIS A 164 8.10 -8.66 -8.13
N TYR A 165 8.19 -9.97 -8.43
CA TYR A 165 9.43 -10.73 -8.46
C TYR A 165 10.28 -10.49 -9.73
N TYR A 166 9.92 -9.52 -10.57
CA TYR A 166 10.55 -9.28 -11.87
C TYR A 166 11.53 -8.11 -11.89
N GLU A 167 11.99 -7.70 -10.73
CA GLU A 167 13.04 -6.69 -10.65
C GLU A 167 14.33 -7.28 -10.10
#